data_22269401b3c50e64171fd496f40f4900
#
_entry.id   22269401b3c50e64171fd496f40f4900
#
_cell.length_a   1.000
_cell.length_b   1.000
_cell.length_c   1.000
_cell.angle_alpha   90.00
_cell.angle_beta   90.00
_cell.angle_gamma   90.00
#
_symmetry.space_group_name_H-M   'P 1'
#
loop_
_entity.id
_entity.type
_entity.pdbx_description
1 polymer ?
#
loop_
_entity_poly.entity_id
_entity_poly.type
_entity_poly.pdbx_seq_one_letter_code
_entity_poly.pdbx_strand_id
1 'polypeptide(L)'
;MKKLLPVIVAVVFVCYIIFSILLVNEKGMDAVCRGVTVEIKDSADRNFITRRDVIRLLRSSDLYPVDTPLRAINTARIERRILESGPVERTKVYKTPSGMVHIEITQKTPILRVFADGESYYVDEQGHAMAVSSRYAAYLPVACGKIEKTFATTDLYKFAVFLHKHDFWNNQIEQIFVYPNKEIELIPRVGDFRIFLGSLDGFEEKMDHLQLFYEQAIPKVGWDKYEMINLKYKNQIVCTKK
;
A
#
# COMPACT_ATOMS: atom_id res chain seq x y z
N MET A 1 59.09 -19.80 26.34
CA MET A 1 59.17 -18.62 25.47
C MET A 1 58.72 -18.88 24.02
N LYS A 2 58.96 -20.04 23.37
CA LYS A 2 58.58 -20.30 21.96
C LYS A 2 57.04 -20.37 21.68
N LYS A 3 56.19 -20.65 22.67
CA LYS A 3 54.73 -20.73 22.51
C LYS A 3 54.01 -19.38 22.67
N LEU A 4 54.64 -18.35 23.24
CA LEU A 4 54.04 -17.01 23.38
C LEU A 4 54.14 -16.15 22.12
N LEU A 5 55.15 -16.39 21.31
CA LEU A 5 55.43 -15.62 20.10
C LEU A 5 54.27 -15.63 19.08
N PRO A 6 53.67 -16.81 18.73
CA PRO A 6 52.55 -16.82 17.78
C PRO A 6 51.27 -16.14 18.34
N VAL A 7 51.06 -16.18 19.66
CA VAL A 7 49.92 -15.49 20.30
C VAL A 7 50.10 -13.97 20.21
N ILE A 8 51.31 -13.46 20.47
CA ILE A 8 51.59 -12.02 20.35
C ILE A 8 51.43 -11.54 18.90
N VAL A 9 51.92 -12.31 17.94
CA VAL A 9 51.76 -11.99 16.50
C VAL A 9 50.26 -11.95 16.12
N ALA A 10 49.48 -12.92 16.58
CA ALA A 10 48.03 -12.93 16.32
C ALA A 10 47.30 -11.72 16.91
N VAL A 11 47.63 -11.32 18.13
CA VAL A 11 47.07 -10.13 18.78
C VAL A 11 47.41 -8.86 18.02
N VAL A 12 48.68 -8.69 17.63
CA VAL A 12 49.13 -7.54 16.85
C VAL A 12 48.41 -7.46 15.50
N PHE A 13 48.24 -8.61 14.85
CA PHE A 13 47.53 -8.69 13.57
C PHE A 13 46.04 -8.30 13.71
N VAL A 14 45.36 -8.78 14.75
CA VAL A 14 43.98 -8.40 15.06
C VAL A 14 43.86 -6.90 15.37
N CYS A 15 44.76 -6.36 16.19
CA CYS A 15 44.81 -4.92 16.49
C CYS A 15 45.03 -4.09 15.20
N TYR A 16 45.91 -4.54 14.30
CA TYR A 16 46.16 -3.89 13.02
C TYR A 16 44.92 -3.88 12.14
N ILE A 17 44.19 -5.00 12.06
CA ILE A 17 42.93 -5.07 11.29
C ILE A 17 41.88 -4.10 11.86
N ILE A 18 41.69 -4.11 13.21
CA ILE A 18 40.74 -3.20 13.86
C ILE A 18 41.12 -1.75 13.61
N PHE A 19 42.38 -1.41 13.78
CA PHE A 19 42.90 -0.05 13.54
C PHE A 19 42.73 0.38 12.06
N SER A 20 42.98 -0.52 11.12
CA SER A 20 42.80 -0.25 9.69
C SER A 20 41.33 -0.01 9.35
N ILE A 21 40.38 -0.78 9.93
CA ILE A 21 38.96 -0.61 9.75
C ILE A 21 38.50 0.75 10.31
N LEU A 22 38.98 1.14 11.48
CA LEU A 22 38.63 2.44 12.10
C LEU A 22 39.13 3.62 11.26
N LEU A 23 40.37 3.58 10.76
CA LEU A 23 40.91 4.64 9.92
C LEU A 23 40.21 4.80 8.58
N VAL A 24 39.79 3.69 7.96
CA VAL A 24 39.08 3.73 6.68
C VAL A 24 37.67 4.32 6.90
N ASN A 25 37.04 3.98 8.01
CA ASN A 25 35.67 4.43 8.33
C ASN A 25 35.64 5.96 8.61
N GLU A 26 36.62 6.50 9.33
CA GLU A 26 36.70 7.95 9.60
C GLU A 26 36.86 8.79 8.34
N LYS A 27 37.80 8.42 7.47
CA LYS A 27 38.07 9.15 6.21
C LYS A 27 36.87 9.13 5.24
N GLY A 28 36.07 8.06 5.23
CA GLY A 28 34.88 7.94 4.39
C GLY A 28 33.71 8.87 4.83
N MET A 29 33.65 9.16 6.11
CA MET A 29 32.54 9.95 6.67
C MET A 29 32.72 11.47 6.51
N ASP A 30 33.91 11.96 6.29
CA ASP A 30 34.20 13.37 5.98
C ASP A 30 33.94 13.72 4.50
N ALA A 31 33.77 12.71 3.65
CA ALA A 31 33.47 12.94 2.25
C ALA A 31 32.10 13.65 2.08
N VAL A 32 32.04 14.54 1.10
CA VAL A 32 30.84 15.27 0.74
C VAL A 32 29.93 14.37 -0.09
N CYS A 33 28.62 14.42 0.15
CA CYS A 33 27.63 13.67 -0.62
C CYS A 33 27.62 14.14 -2.08
N ARG A 34 27.93 13.23 -2.99
CA ARG A 34 28.03 13.51 -4.44
C ARG A 34 26.71 13.41 -5.17
N GLY A 35 25.71 12.74 -4.58
CA GLY A 35 24.42 12.57 -5.24
C GLY A 35 23.44 11.70 -4.45
N VAL A 36 22.20 11.69 -4.96
CA VAL A 36 21.09 10.91 -4.41
C VAL A 36 20.55 9.97 -5.48
N THR A 37 20.46 8.69 -5.13
CA THR A 37 19.74 7.69 -5.93
C THR A 37 18.43 7.37 -5.24
N VAL A 38 17.33 7.48 -5.97
CA VAL A 38 15.99 7.10 -5.49
C VAL A 38 15.51 5.91 -6.29
N GLU A 39 15.25 4.82 -5.62
CA GLU A 39 14.68 3.59 -6.16
C GLU A 39 13.27 3.39 -5.59
N ILE A 40 12.28 3.28 -6.47
CA ILE A 40 10.90 2.98 -6.12
C ILE A 40 10.65 1.55 -6.61
N LYS A 41 10.59 0.59 -5.66
CA LYS A 41 10.61 -0.86 -5.96
C LYS A 41 9.42 -1.34 -6.77
N ASP A 42 8.27 -0.71 -6.60
CA ASP A 42 6.98 -1.04 -7.19
C ASP A 42 6.50 -0.02 -8.23
N SER A 43 7.45 0.70 -8.85
CA SER A 43 7.15 1.75 -9.84
C SER A 43 6.57 1.23 -11.17
N ALA A 44 6.70 -0.06 -11.46
CA ALA A 44 6.10 -0.68 -12.62
C ALA A 44 4.57 -0.83 -12.48
N ASP A 45 4.12 -1.12 -11.26
CA ASP A 45 2.71 -1.41 -10.97
C ASP A 45 1.96 -0.18 -10.46
N ARG A 46 2.65 0.74 -9.80
CA ARG A 46 2.08 1.89 -9.10
C ARG A 46 2.94 3.12 -9.27
N ASN A 47 2.29 4.26 -9.50
CA ASN A 47 3.00 5.52 -9.75
C ASN A 47 2.39 6.68 -8.95
N PHE A 48 2.18 6.47 -7.64
CA PHE A 48 1.67 7.49 -6.73
C PHE A 48 2.73 8.54 -6.38
N ILE A 49 4.01 8.14 -6.32
CA ILE A 49 5.15 9.01 -6.06
C ILE A 49 6.25 8.76 -7.08
N THR A 50 6.92 9.81 -7.51
CA THR A 50 8.03 9.72 -8.47
C THR A 50 9.34 10.15 -7.80
N ARG A 51 10.47 9.76 -8.42
CA ARG A 51 11.79 10.25 -8.01
C ARG A 51 11.85 11.79 -7.92
N ARG A 52 11.18 12.48 -8.84
CA ARG A 52 11.14 13.96 -8.85
C ARG A 52 10.39 14.50 -7.64
N ASP A 53 9.34 13.84 -7.20
CA ASP A 53 8.55 14.25 -6.04
C ASP A 53 9.36 14.08 -4.75
N VAL A 54 10.10 12.97 -4.62
CA VAL A 54 11.00 12.73 -3.48
C VAL A 54 12.08 13.80 -3.41
N ILE A 55 12.76 14.10 -4.53
CA ILE A 55 13.79 15.15 -4.57
C ILE A 55 13.20 16.52 -4.22
N ARG A 56 12.02 16.85 -4.75
CA ARG A 56 11.32 18.10 -4.43
C ARG A 56 10.97 18.18 -2.94
N LEU A 57 10.46 17.08 -2.37
CA LEU A 57 10.13 16.97 -0.95
C LEU A 57 11.37 17.25 -0.07
N LEU A 58 12.48 16.62 -0.39
CA LEU A 58 13.73 16.78 0.36
C LEU A 58 14.26 18.23 0.27
N ARG A 59 14.19 18.84 -0.91
CA ARG A 59 14.61 20.24 -1.09
C ARG A 59 13.72 21.22 -0.32
N SER A 60 12.40 21.04 -0.38
CA SER A 60 11.45 21.91 0.33
C SER A 60 11.51 21.76 1.86
N SER A 61 12.09 20.67 2.35
CA SER A 61 12.25 20.36 3.78
C SER A 61 13.68 20.62 4.30
N ASP A 62 14.56 21.18 3.47
CA ASP A 62 15.99 21.40 3.78
C ASP A 62 16.71 20.11 4.22
N LEU A 63 16.35 19.00 3.56
CA LEU A 63 16.91 17.67 3.82
C LEU A 63 17.65 17.08 2.60
N TYR A 64 17.85 17.88 1.55
CA TYR A 64 18.52 17.43 0.36
C TYR A 64 20.01 17.26 0.62
N PRO A 65 20.58 16.03 0.56
CA PRO A 65 21.87 15.74 1.14
C PRO A 65 23.09 16.07 0.25
N VAL A 66 22.89 16.42 -1.03
CA VAL A 66 24.00 16.73 -1.95
C VAL A 66 24.78 17.92 -1.43
N ASP A 67 26.11 17.90 -1.57
CA ASP A 67 27.07 18.89 -1.09
C ASP A 67 27.17 19.01 0.45
N THR A 68 26.54 18.08 1.20
CA THR A 68 26.62 18.00 2.66
C THR A 68 27.63 16.91 3.07
N PRO A 69 28.49 17.14 4.09
CA PRO A 69 29.34 16.08 4.62
C PRO A 69 28.53 14.86 5.08
N LEU A 70 28.95 13.64 4.70
CA LEU A 70 28.21 12.42 4.98
C LEU A 70 27.92 12.25 6.49
N ARG A 71 28.83 12.66 7.37
CA ARG A 71 28.63 12.63 8.82
C ARG A 71 27.48 13.51 9.30
N ALA A 72 27.21 14.63 8.61
CA ALA A 72 26.15 15.57 8.96
C ALA A 72 24.76 15.15 8.46
N ILE A 73 24.70 14.21 7.50
CA ILE A 73 23.42 13.74 6.95
C ILE A 73 22.73 12.82 7.94
N ASN A 74 21.55 13.23 8.39
CA ASN A 74 20.68 12.41 9.25
C ASN A 74 19.69 11.61 8.38
N THR A 75 20.03 10.35 8.09
CA THR A 75 19.21 9.45 7.27
C THR A 75 17.85 9.17 7.90
N ALA A 76 17.78 9.03 9.22
CA ALA A 76 16.50 8.79 9.92
C ALA A 76 15.52 9.99 9.80
N ARG A 77 16.04 11.22 9.75
CA ARG A 77 15.21 12.41 9.50
C ARG A 77 14.67 12.44 8.07
N ILE A 78 15.50 12.02 7.10
CA ILE A 78 15.08 11.87 5.70
C ILE A 78 14.00 10.79 5.57
N GLU A 79 14.21 9.61 6.18
CA GLU A 79 13.22 8.52 6.20
C GLU A 79 11.88 8.99 6.75
N ARG A 80 11.88 9.61 7.92
CA ARG A 80 10.66 10.13 8.56
C ARG A 80 9.92 11.08 7.63
N ARG A 81 10.65 12.03 7.03
CA ARG A 81 10.04 13.03 6.14
C ARG A 81 9.41 12.41 4.89
N ILE A 82 10.02 11.34 4.35
CA ILE A 82 9.48 10.61 3.20
C ILE A 82 8.25 9.81 3.62
N LEU A 83 8.26 9.14 4.77
CA LEU A 83 7.10 8.41 5.30
C LEU A 83 5.87 9.28 5.54
N GLU A 84 6.08 10.55 5.92
CA GLU A 84 5.00 11.54 6.08
C GLU A 84 4.35 11.97 4.75
N SER A 85 4.90 11.58 3.60
CA SER A 85 4.44 12.04 2.29
C SER A 85 3.13 11.40 1.78
N GLY A 86 2.49 10.56 2.58
CA GLY A 86 1.17 9.97 2.30
C GLY A 86 1.21 8.66 1.49
N PRO A 87 1.76 8.59 0.26
CA PRO A 87 1.71 7.38 -0.55
C PRO A 87 2.82 6.37 -0.24
N VAL A 88 3.70 6.66 0.72
CA VAL A 88 4.83 5.79 1.09
C VAL A 88 4.44 4.88 2.24
N GLU A 89 4.64 3.58 2.07
CA GLU A 89 4.48 2.56 3.12
C GLU A 89 5.78 2.36 3.89
N ARG A 90 6.89 2.18 3.16
CA ARG A 90 8.21 1.95 3.74
C ARG A 90 9.27 2.73 2.97
N THR A 91 10.26 3.22 3.70
CA THR A 91 11.45 3.79 3.09
C THR A 91 12.69 3.35 3.87
N LYS A 92 13.81 3.27 3.15
CA LYS A 92 15.11 2.98 3.72
C LYS A 92 16.12 3.93 3.10
N VAL A 93 16.87 4.64 3.95
CA VAL A 93 17.90 5.60 3.51
C VAL A 93 19.23 5.19 4.08
N TYR A 94 20.22 5.04 3.23
CA TYR A 94 21.58 4.70 3.64
C TYR A 94 22.64 5.42 2.82
N LYS A 95 23.81 5.57 3.42
CA LYS A 95 24.99 6.16 2.82
C LYS A 95 25.85 5.06 2.24
N THR A 96 26.46 5.30 1.09
CA THR A 96 27.40 4.35 0.48
C THR A 96 28.84 4.82 0.65
N PRO A 97 29.83 3.90 0.62
CA PRO A 97 31.24 4.27 0.63
C PRO A 97 31.65 5.14 -0.55
N SER A 98 30.91 5.10 -1.65
CA SER A 98 31.15 5.95 -2.84
C SER A 98 30.70 7.41 -2.66
N GLY A 99 30.17 7.78 -1.51
CA GLY A 99 29.70 9.15 -1.24
C GLY A 99 28.29 9.45 -1.79
N MET A 100 27.46 8.44 -1.97
CA MET A 100 26.07 8.60 -2.41
C MET A 100 25.10 8.34 -1.27
N VAL A 101 23.92 8.96 -1.33
CA VAL A 101 22.78 8.61 -0.49
C VAL A 101 21.77 7.83 -1.34
N HIS A 102 21.47 6.62 -0.91
CA HIS A 102 20.44 5.77 -1.52
C HIS A 102 19.15 5.83 -0.72
N ILE A 103 18.05 5.95 -1.43
CA ILE A 103 16.69 6.02 -0.90
C ILE A 103 15.87 4.93 -1.61
N GLU A 104 15.47 3.91 -0.87
CA GLU A 104 14.57 2.86 -1.33
C GLU A 104 13.17 3.17 -0.82
N ILE A 105 12.17 3.08 -1.69
CA ILE A 105 10.77 3.39 -1.36
C ILE A 105 9.90 2.21 -1.80
N THR A 106 8.98 1.82 -0.91
CA THR A 106 7.83 0.97 -1.23
C THR A 106 6.57 1.81 -1.06
N GLN A 107 5.71 1.84 -2.08
CA GLN A 107 4.47 2.59 -2.04
C GLN A 107 3.37 1.81 -1.31
N LYS A 108 2.40 2.51 -0.73
CA LYS A 108 1.19 1.92 -0.19
C LYS A 108 0.38 1.21 -1.29
N THR A 109 -0.28 0.13 -0.93
CA THR A 109 -1.20 -0.61 -1.80
C THR A 109 -2.63 -0.20 -1.48
N PRO A 110 -3.28 0.62 -2.30
CA PRO A 110 -4.70 0.88 -2.13
C PRO A 110 -5.52 -0.35 -2.53
N ILE A 111 -6.61 -0.61 -1.83
CA ILE A 111 -7.54 -1.72 -2.10
C ILE A 111 -8.98 -1.28 -2.35
N LEU A 112 -9.29 -0.03 -2.00
CA LEU A 112 -10.63 0.55 -2.19
C LEU A 112 -10.49 2.04 -2.52
N ARG A 113 -11.30 2.53 -3.45
CA ARG A 113 -11.48 3.96 -3.68
C ARG A 113 -12.81 4.42 -3.10
N VAL A 114 -12.80 5.50 -2.32
CA VAL A 114 -14.00 6.04 -1.67
C VAL A 114 -14.34 7.41 -2.25
N PHE A 115 -15.62 7.59 -2.57
CA PHE A 115 -16.23 8.88 -2.91
C PHE A 115 -17.36 9.16 -1.93
N ALA A 116 -17.17 10.07 -1.01
CA ALA A 116 -18.17 10.41 0.01
C ALA A 116 -18.09 11.88 0.39
N ASP A 117 -19.23 12.50 0.60
CA ASP A 117 -19.38 13.89 1.06
C ASP A 117 -18.54 14.92 0.25
N GLY A 118 -18.36 14.68 -1.07
CA GLY A 118 -17.57 15.52 -1.97
C GLY A 118 -16.06 15.29 -1.92
N GLU A 119 -15.58 14.38 -1.10
CA GLU A 119 -14.19 13.98 -1.02
C GLU A 119 -13.92 12.67 -1.77
N SER A 120 -12.68 12.51 -2.26
CA SER A 120 -12.22 11.26 -2.83
C SER A 120 -10.88 10.87 -2.21
N TYR A 121 -10.78 9.62 -1.75
CA TYR A 121 -9.56 9.07 -1.17
C TYR A 121 -9.48 7.56 -1.42
N TYR A 122 -8.31 6.98 -1.18
CA TYR A 122 -8.12 5.53 -1.15
C TYR A 122 -8.08 5.02 0.29
N VAL A 123 -8.41 3.75 0.46
CA VAL A 123 -8.09 2.97 1.68
C VAL A 123 -7.04 1.94 1.28
N ASP A 124 -5.92 1.91 2.03
CA ASP A 124 -4.81 1.00 1.78
C ASP A 124 -4.99 -0.37 2.47
N GLU A 125 -4.10 -1.32 2.19
CA GLU A 125 -4.10 -2.68 2.79
C GLU A 125 -3.99 -2.69 4.31
N GLN A 126 -3.59 -1.58 4.94
CA GLN A 126 -3.51 -1.41 6.39
C GLN A 126 -4.73 -0.70 6.98
N GLY A 127 -5.72 -0.35 6.15
CA GLY A 127 -6.94 0.36 6.57
C GLY A 127 -6.75 1.86 6.75
N HIS A 128 -5.65 2.45 6.28
CA HIS A 128 -5.41 3.88 6.37
C HIS A 128 -5.96 4.61 5.14
N ALA A 129 -6.53 5.79 5.39
CA ALA A 129 -6.91 6.67 4.30
C ALA A 129 -5.67 7.29 3.63
N MET A 130 -5.65 7.29 2.29
CA MET A 130 -4.60 7.85 1.47
C MET A 130 -5.19 8.80 0.43
N ALA A 131 -4.59 9.96 0.25
CA ALA A 131 -5.03 10.93 -0.75
C ALA A 131 -4.90 10.38 -2.18
N VAL A 132 -5.80 10.80 -3.07
CA VAL A 132 -5.71 10.47 -4.50
C VAL A 132 -4.53 11.18 -5.14
N SER A 133 -3.94 10.53 -6.13
CA SER A 133 -2.93 11.13 -6.99
C SER A 133 -3.57 11.71 -8.25
N SER A 134 -3.13 12.89 -8.67
CA SER A 134 -3.54 13.46 -9.97
C SER A 134 -2.89 12.76 -11.18
N ARG A 135 -1.89 11.91 -10.94
CA ARG A 135 -1.09 11.25 -11.99
C ARG A 135 -1.39 9.79 -12.18
N TYR A 136 -1.93 9.14 -11.15
CA TYR A 136 -2.16 7.70 -11.16
C TYR A 136 -3.50 7.39 -10.51
N ALA A 137 -4.31 6.59 -11.19
CA ALA A 137 -5.55 6.05 -10.66
C ALA A 137 -5.41 4.53 -10.61
N ALA A 138 -5.54 3.96 -9.41
CA ALA A 138 -5.57 2.52 -9.24
C ALA A 138 -6.92 1.97 -9.73
N TYR A 139 -6.87 0.82 -10.42
CA TYR A 139 -8.06 0.10 -10.85
C TYR A 139 -8.56 -0.77 -9.69
N LEU A 140 -9.58 -0.28 -9.00
CA LEU A 140 -10.08 -0.83 -7.75
C LEU A 140 -11.61 -0.72 -7.69
N PRO A 141 -12.28 -1.51 -6.86
CA PRO A 141 -13.66 -1.26 -6.50
C PRO A 141 -13.85 0.16 -5.96
N VAL A 142 -14.97 0.78 -6.34
CA VAL A 142 -15.29 2.15 -5.93
C VAL A 142 -16.44 2.12 -4.94
N ALA A 143 -16.24 2.63 -3.73
CA ALA A 143 -17.30 2.83 -2.76
C ALA A 143 -17.86 4.25 -2.83
N CYS A 144 -19.16 4.38 -2.87
CA CYS A 144 -19.87 5.66 -2.87
C CYS A 144 -21.14 5.61 -2.01
N GLY A 145 -21.76 6.75 -1.78
CA GLY A 145 -22.95 6.88 -0.96
C GLY A 145 -22.67 7.57 0.37
N LYS A 146 -23.38 7.18 1.44
CA LYS A 146 -23.20 7.77 2.77
C LYS A 146 -22.12 7.02 3.55
N ILE A 147 -20.87 7.44 3.42
CA ILE A 147 -19.71 6.76 3.99
C ILE A 147 -18.99 7.68 4.97
N GLU A 148 -19.10 7.35 6.26
CA GLU A 148 -18.24 7.96 7.28
C GLU A 148 -16.82 7.43 7.17
N LYS A 149 -15.80 8.27 7.39
CA LYS A 149 -14.40 7.88 7.28
C LYS A 149 -14.03 6.72 8.22
N THR A 150 -14.61 6.70 9.42
CA THR A 150 -14.45 5.58 10.37
C THR A 150 -15.00 4.27 9.80
N PHE A 151 -16.19 4.29 9.20
CA PHE A 151 -16.78 3.11 8.56
C PHE A 151 -15.94 2.62 7.38
N ALA A 152 -15.43 3.55 6.56
CA ALA A 152 -14.57 3.22 5.44
C ALA A 152 -13.26 2.52 5.85
N THR A 153 -12.68 2.91 7.01
CA THR A 153 -11.41 2.39 7.52
C THR A 153 -11.57 1.22 8.51
N THR A 154 -12.79 0.78 8.79
CA THR A 154 -13.09 -0.34 9.69
C THR A 154 -13.89 -1.44 8.99
N ASP A 155 -15.21 -1.38 8.98
CA ASP A 155 -16.04 -2.48 8.48
C ASP A 155 -15.99 -2.60 6.96
N LEU A 156 -16.08 -1.48 6.25
CA LEU A 156 -15.95 -1.48 4.79
C LEU A 156 -14.53 -1.90 4.36
N TYR A 157 -13.49 -1.53 5.12
CA TYR A 157 -12.15 -2.00 4.91
C TYR A 157 -12.03 -3.54 5.01
N LYS A 158 -12.64 -4.17 6.03
CA LYS A 158 -12.65 -5.65 6.16
C LYS A 158 -13.24 -6.31 4.92
N PHE A 159 -14.34 -5.76 4.43
CA PHE A 159 -14.98 -6.24 3.20
C PHE A 159 -14.09 -6.00 1.97
N ALA A 160 -13.45 -4.84 1.86
CA ALA A 160 -12.51 -4.55 0.77
C ALA A 160 -11.29 -5.48 0.78
N VAL A 161 -10.76 -5.83 1.97
CA VAL A 161 -9.69 -6.84 2.12
C VAL A 161 -10.15 -8.21 1.63
N PHE A 162 -11.39 -8.60 1.97
CA PHE A 162 -11.98 -9.84 1.48
C PHE A 162 -12.03 -9.84 -0.05
N LEU A 163 -12.59 -8.79 -0.66
CA LEU A 163 -12.64 -8.69 -2.13
C LEU A 163 -11.26 -8.74 -2.75
N HIS A 164 -10.31 -7.99 -2.19
CA HIS A 164 -8.94 -7.90 -2.72
C HIS A 164 -8.19 -9.25 -2.68
N LYS A 165 -8.44 -10.07 -1.66
CA LYS A 165 -7.82 -11.40 -1.50
C LYS A 165 -8.46 -12.50 -2.37
N HIS A 166 -9.62 -12.25 -2.92
CA HIS A 166 -10.35 -13.22 -3.75
C HIS A 166 -10.36 -12.75 -5.20
N ASP A 167 -9.49 -13.31 -6.03
CA ASP A 167 -9.33 -12.90 -7.44
C ASP A 167 -10.66 -12.82 -8.19
N PHE A 168 -11.58 -13.76 -7.96
CA PHE A 168 -12.90 -13.74 -8.57
C PHE A 168 -13.67 -12.48 -8.19
N TRP A 169 -13.79 -12.17 -6.90
CA TRP A 169 -14.56 -11.03 -6.44
C TRP A 169 -13.90 -9.69 -6.74
N ASN A 170 -12.57 -9.64 -6.67
CA ASN A 170 -11.80 -8.45 -7.03
C ASN A 170 -12.02 -8.05 -8.50
N ASN A 171 -12.17 -9.05 -9.38
CA ASN A 171 -12.46 -8.81 -10.79
C ASN A 171 -13.95 -8.62 -11.08
N GLN A 172 -14.84 -9.12 -10.23
CA GLN A 172 -16.28 -9.10 -10.47
C GLN A 172 -16.98 -7.85 -9.94
N ILE A 173 -16.52 -7.28 -8.80
CA ILE A 173 -17.19 -6.14 -8.17
C ILE A 173 -16.56 -4.84 -8.68
N GLU A 174 -17.39 -3.96 -9.26
CA GLU A 174 -16.98 -2.64 -9.75
C GLU A 174 -17.26 -1.55 -8.73
N GLN A 175 -18.48 -1.56 -8.16
CA GLN A 175 -18.90 -0.50 -7.26
C GLN A 175 -19.60 -1.06 -6.02
N ILE A 176 -19.43 -0.35 -4.91
CA ILE A 176 -20.07 -0.60 -3.61
C ILE A 176 -20.85 0.64 -3.26
N PHE A 177 -22.18 0.54 -3.23
CA PHE A 177 -23.03 1.63 -2.78
C PHE A 177 -23.40 1.44 -1.31
N VAL A 178 -23.17 2.47 -0.50
CA VAL A 178 -23.46 2.45 0.94
C VAL A 178 -24.66 3.34 1.23
N TYR A 179 -25.72 2.72 1.74
CA TYR A 179 -26.94 3.41 2.17
C TYR A 179 -26.76 4.12 3.51
N PRO A 180 -27.62 5.11 3.86
CA PRO A 180 -27.53 5.82 5.14
C PRO A 180 -27.62 4.92 6.39
N ASN A 181 -28.28 3.77 6.28
CA ASN A 181 -28.38 2.75 7.33
C ASN A 181 -27.19 1.77 7.35
N LYS A 182 -26.12 2.05 6.57
CA LYS A 182 -24.92 1.23 6.39
C LYS A 182 -25.17 -0.12 5.69
N GLU A 183 -26.33 -0.31 5.07
CA GLU A 183 -26.52 -1.44 4.17
C GLU A 183 -25.75 -1.24 2.87
N ILE A 184 -25.37 -2.33 2.23
CA ILE A 184 -24.49 -2.37 1.06
C ILE A 184 -25.24 -2.93 -0.14
N GLU A 185 -25.09 -2.26 -1.26
CA GLU A 185 -25.44 -2.76 -2.60
C GLU A 185 -24.16 -2.85 -3.44
N LEU A 186 -23.96 -3.96 -4.13
CA LEU A 186 -22.83 -4.20 -5.01
C LEU A 186 -23.28 -4.11 -6.45
N ILE A 187 -22.46 -3.47 -7.28
CA ILE A 187 -22.64 -3.40 -8.73
C ILE A 187 -21.54 -4.24 -9.36
N PRO A 188 -21.89 -5.35 -10.02
CA PRO A 188 -20.92 -6.19 -10.70
C PRO A 188 -20.45 -5.58 -12.03
N ARG A 189 -19.31 -6.02 -12.53
CA ARG A 189 -18.78 -5.63 -13.86
C ARG A 189 -19.49 -6.35 -14.99
N VAL A 190 -20.02 -7.53 -14.71
CA VAL A 190 -20.71 -8.38 -15.69
C VAL A 190 -22.14 -8.62 -15.24
N GLY A 191 -23.06 -8.44 -16.18
CA GLY A 191 -24.51 -8.50 -15.91
C GLY A 191 -25.09 -7.11 -15.60
N ASP A 192 -26.39 -6.97 -15.89
CA ASP A 192 -27.14 -5.73 -15.67
C ASP A 192 -28.13 -5.94 -14.50
N PHE A 193 -27.57 -6.26 -13.33
CA PHE A 193 -28.31 -6.46 -12.09
C PHE A 193 -27.53 -5.88 -10.91
N ARG A 194 -28.24 -5.63 -9.83
CA ARG A 194 -27.67 -5.17 -8.57
C ARG A 194 -27.68 -6.30 -7.55
N ILE A 195 -26.70 -6.31 -6.65
CA ILE A 195 -26.59 -7.30 -5.59
C ILE A 195 -26.79 -6.58 -4.25
N PHE A 196 -27.95 -6.76 -3.62
CA PHE A 196 -28.22 -6.18 -2.32
C PHE A 196 -27.70 -7.10 -1.21
N LEU A 197 -26.53 -6.75 -0.66
CA LEU A 197 -25.87 -7.51 0.40
C LEU A 197 -26.53 -7.29 1.77
N GLY A 198 -27.14 -6.11 2.00
CA GLY A 198 -27.61 -5.67 3.29
C GLY A 198 -26.47 -5.27 4.22
N SER A 199 -26.55 -5.60 5.52
CA SER A 199 -25.44 -5.31 6.45
C SER A 199 -24.19 -6.12 6.11
N LEU A 200 -23.02 -5.63 6.57
CA LEU A 200 -21.75 -6.36 6.45
C LEU A 200 -21.60 -7.50 7.47
N ASP A 201 -22.61 -7.73 8.33
CA ASP A 201 -22.56 -8.86 9.26
C ASP A 201 -22.64 -10.18 8.50
N GLY A 202 -21.65 -11.05 8.73
CA GLY A 202 -21.54 -12.36 8.07
C GLY A 202 -21.46 -12.27 6.54
N PHE A 203 -20.79 -11.23 6.03
CA PHE A 203 -20.67 -11.03 4.58
C PHE A 203 -19.96 -12.18 3.89
N GLU A 204 -19.04 -12.88 4.55
CA GLU A 204 -18.34 -14.03 4.00
C GLU A 204 -19.33 -15.11 3.57
N GLU A 205 -20.25 -15.51 4.45
CA GLU A 205 -21.27 -16.51 4.15
C GLU A 205 -22.21 -16.05 3.00
N LYS A 206 -22.55 -14.77 2.96
CA LYS A 206 -23.36 -14.21 1.87
C LYS A 206 -22.64 -14.24 0.53
N MET A 207 -21.34 -13.95 0.52
CA MET A 207 -20.53 -13.98 -0.69
C MET A 207 -20.27 -15.43 -1.17
N ASP A 208 -20.16 -16.40 -0.26
CA ASP A 208 -20.09 -17.82 -0.61
C ASP A 208 -21.41 -18.31 -1.26
N HIS A 209 -22.56 -17.92 -0.70
CA HIS A 209 -23.84 -18.21 -1.31
C HIS A 209 -23.99 -17.56 -2.69
N LEU A 210 -23.52 -16.33 -2.84
CA LEU A 210 -23.52 -15.65 -4.14
C LEU A 210 -22.63 -16.36 -5.14
N GLN A 211 -21.47 -16.86 -4.72
CA GLN A 211 -20.59 -17.63 -5.60
C GLN A 211 -21.26 -18.89 -6.11
N LEU A 212 -21.89 -19.65 -5.22
CA LEU A 212 -22.70 -20.83 -5.62
C LEU A 212 -23.83 -20.47 -6.60
N PHE A 213 -24.46 -19.32 -6.41
CA PHE A 213 -25.48 -18.82 -7.33
C PHE A 213 -24.89 -18.52 -8.72
N TYR A 214 -23.72 -17.88 -8.78
CA TYR A 214 -23.01 -17.63 -10.04
C TYR A 214 -22.62 -18.93 -10.76
N GLU A 215 -22.17 -19.92 -10.01
CA GLU A 215 -21.71 -21.21 -10.58
C GLU A 215 -22.87 -22.10 -11.03
N GLN A 216 -24.01 -22.11 -10.31
CA GLN A 216 -25.08 -23.08 -10.51
C GLN A 216 -26.33 -22.52 -11.18
N ALA A 217 -26.67 -21.27 -10.91
CA ALA A 217 -27.91 -20.65 -11.40
C ALA A 217 -27.70 -19.82 -12.66
N ILE A 218 -26.71 -18.92 -12.67
CA ILE A 218 -26.46 -18.01 -13.80
C ILE A 218 -26.26 -18.76 -15.13
N PRO A 219 -25.48 -19.86 -15.21
CA PRO A 219 -25.33 -20.61 -16.47
C PRO A 219 -26.64 -21.17 -17.02
N LYS A 220 -27.64 -21.41 -16.17
CA LYS A 220 -28.96 -21.95 -16.57
C LYS A 220 -29.95 -20.89 -16.96
N VAL A 221 -29.88 -19.72 -16.32
CA VAL A 221 -30.91 -18.67 -16.44
C VAL A 221 -30.45 -17.46 -17.26
N GLY A 222 -29.14 -17.30 -17.47
CA GLY A 222 -28.53 -16.14 -18.14
C GLY A 222 -28.32 -14.94 -17.19
N TRP A 223 -27.46 -14.02 -17.62
CA TRP A 223 -27.06 -12.84 -16.85
C TRP A 223 -28.16 -11.76 -16.80
N ASP A 224 -29.07 -11.75 -17.77
CA ASP A 224 -30.04 -10.66 -17.94
C ASP A 224 -31.41 -10.93 -17.34
N LYS A 225 -31.59 -12.08 -16.69
CA LYS A 225 -32.90 -12.50 -16.16
C LYS A 225 -33.36 -11.69 -14.96
N TYR A 226 -32.41 -11.24 -14.14
CA TYR A 226 -32.71 -10.59 -12.87
C TYR A 226 -32.31 -9.11 -12.89
N GLU A 227 -33.09 -8.29 -12.20
CA GLU A 227 -32.77 -6.89 -11.90
C GLU A 227 -32.01 -6.79 -10.58
N MET A 228 -32.36 -7.63 -9.59
CA MET A 228 -31.74 -7.60 -8.27
C MET A 228 -31.57 -9.03 -7.72
N ILE A 229 -30.41 -9.25 -7.09
CA ILE A 229 -30.09 -10.43 -6.30
C ILE A 229 -29.96 -9.97 -4.84
N ASN A 230 -30.84 -10.41 -3.95
CA ASN A 230 -30.88 -9.99 -2.57
C ASN A 230 -30.37 -11.10 -1.64
N LEU A 231 -29.31 -10.77 -0.89
CA LEU A 231 -28.59 -11.65 0.04
C LEU A 231 -28.85 -11.30 1.51
N LYS A 232 -29.73 -10.35 1.78
CA LYS A 232 -30.03 -9.87 3.14
C LYS A 232 -30.60 -10.97 4.04
N TYR A 233 -31.32 -11.91 3.47
CA TYR A 233 -32.01 -12.95 4.21
C TYR A 233 -31.14 -14.18 4.40
N LYS A 234 -31.07 -14.66 5.64
CA LYS A 234 -30.23 -15.81 5.98
C LYS A 234 -30.66 -17.07 5.21
N ASN A 235 -29.69 -17.81 4.68
CA ASN A 235 -29.85 -19.08 3.96
C ASN A 235 -30.75 -19.04 2.71
N GLN A 236 -30.98 -17.86 2.12
CA GLN A 236 -31.76 -17.77 0.88
C GLN A 236 -31.32 -16.58 0.02
N ILE A 237 -31.39 -16.77 -1.28
CA ILE A 237 -31.18 -15.73 -2.27
C ILE A 237 -32.54 -15.39 -2.88
N VAL A 238 -32.94 -14.13 -2.74
CA VAL A 238 -34.21 -13.65 -3.30
C VAL A 238 -33.92 -12.82 -4.54
N CYS A 239 -34.41 -13.27 -5.71
CA CYS A 239 -34.17 -12.58 -6.97
C CYS A 239 -35.42 -11.87 -7.47
N THR A 240 -35.29 -10.60 -7.84
CA THR A 240 -36.31 -9.84 -8.57
C THR A 240 -36.06 -10.02 -10.06
N LYS A 241 -37.04 -10.44 -10.81
CA LYS A 241 -36.99 -10.54 -12.28
C LYS A 241 -37.13 -9.16 -12.91
N LYS A 242 -36.55 -8.98 -14.07
CA LYS A 242 -36.84 -7.86 -14.97
C LYS A 242 -38.25 -7.94 -15.51
#